data_eafe4fef1ffb6cefc5ec92ab09a98fcd
#
_entry.id   eafe4fef1ffb6cefc5ec92ab09a98fcd
#
_cell.length_a   1.000
_cell.length_b   1.000
_cell.length_c   1.000
_cell.angle_alpha   90.00
_cell.angle_beta   90.00
_cell.angle_gamma   90.00
#
_symmetry.space_group_name_H-M   'P 1'
#
loop_
_entity.id
_entity.type
_entity.pdbx_description
1 polymer ?
#
loop_
_entity_poly.entity_id
_entity_poly.type
_entity_poly.pdbx_seq_one_letter_code
_entity_poly.pdbx_strand_id
1 'polypeptide(L)'
;MTLGLRAAVLFACTAASALASEVRETPMVKAIRRAQASVVNINSEKTAFDRDTVYNTGAGRKINGMGSGIIIDERGYIVTNQHVISDVDSLSVTLIDGSTHYAKIISYDRKHDLAIIKINAPMPLQVMPLGTSSDLMLGETVITVGNPFGYTHSVTSGIVSSLSRDVEVNEKQGYKNLIQTDASINPGNSGGPLINLEGDVVGINV
;
A
#
# COMPACT_ATOMS: atom_id res chain seq x y z
N MET A 1 6.97 76.68 7.01
CA MET A 1 6.39 75.46 7.61
C MET A 1 5.83 74.62 6.47
N THR A 2 6.59 73.61 6.03
CA THR A 2 6.21 72.72 4.94
C THR A 2 5.99 71.33 5.53
N LEU A 3 4.74 70.91 5.55
CA LEU A 3 4.32 69.57 6.01
C LEU A 3 4.64 68.55 4.90
N GLY A 4 5.60 67.64 5.14
CA GLY A 4 5.90 66.54 4.22
C GLY A 4 4.96 65.38 4.43
N LEU A 5 4.17 65.07 3.42
CA LEU A 5 3.29 63.89 3.36
C LEU A 5 4.13 62.65 3.03
N ARG A 6 4.33 61.76 4.03
CA ARG A 6 4.96 60.46 3.81
C ARG A 6 3.87 59.45 3.35
N ALA A 7 3.91 59.06 2.08
CA ALA A 7 3.11 57.98 1.57
C ALA A 7 3.72 56.63 2.00
N ALA A 8 2.99 55.89 2.81
CA ALA A 8 3.33 54.49 3.14
C ALA A 8 2.79 53.60 2.02
N VAL A 9 3.69 52.95 1.26
CA VAL A 9 3.32 51.95 0.28
C VAL A 9 3.20 50.60 1.03
N LEU A 10 1.96 50.16 1.23
CA LEU A 10 1.70 48.78 1.72
C LEU A 10 1.93 47.79 0.57
N PHE A 11 2.98 47.00 0.65
CA PHE A 11 3.16 45.83 -0.20
C PHE A 11 2.25 44.73 0.32
N ALA A 12 1.09 44.52 -0.31
CA ALA A 12 0.27 43.35 -0.11
C ALA A 12 0.94 42.15 -0.82
N CYS A 13 1.67 41.32 -0.03
CA CYS A 13 2.19 40.07 -0.50
C CYS A 13 1.01 39.07 -0.59
N THR A 14 0.35 38.98 -1.73
CA THR A 14 -0.62 37.92 -2.00
C THR A 14 0.15 36.62 -2.20
N ALA A 15 0.13 35.74 -1.21
CA ALA A 15 0.57 34.37 -1.38
C ALA A 15 -0.36 33.71 -2.42
N ALA A 16 0.08 33.70 -3.66
CA ALA A 16 -0.55 32.86 -4.69
C ALA A 16 -0.39 31.40 -4.28
N SER A 17 -1.43 30.81 -3.72
CA SER A 17 -1.52 29.37 -3.58
C SER A 17 -1.35 28.79 -4.97
N ALA A 18 -0.22 28.14 -5.24
CA ALA A 18 0.03 27.47 -6.51
C ALA A 18 -0.94 26.28 -6.60
N LEU A 19 -2.14 26.52 -7.11
CA LEU A 19 -3.04 25.47 -7.55
C LEU A 19 -2.29 24.70 -8.64
N ALA A 20 -2.17 23.37 -8.44
CA ALA A 20 -1.61 22.52 -9.49
C ALA A 20 -2.40 22.78 -10.78
N SER A 21 -1.69 23.00 -11.89
CA SER A 21 -2.35 23.18 -13.18
C SER A 21 -3.28 21.99 -13.45
N GLU A 22 -4.49 22.22 -13.94
CA GLU A 22 -5.46 21.16 -14.31
C GLU A 22 -4.84 20.11 -15.23
N VAL A 23 -3.90 20.52 -16.07
CA VAL A 23 -3.15 19.62 -16.97
C VAL A 23 -2.30 18.59 -16.20
N ARG A 24 -1.85 18.91 -14.99
CA ARG A 24 -1.06 17.99 -14.14
C ARG A 24 -1.94 17.02 -13.33
N GLU A 25 -3.21 17.32 -13.16
CA GLU A 25 -4.18 16.45 -12.48
C GLU A 25 -4.79 15.42 -13.44
N THR A 26 -3.95 14.55 -13.96
CA THR A 26 -4.39 13.45 -14.84
C THR A 26 -5.30 12.47 -14.09
N PRO A 27 -6.09 11.62 -14.78
CA PRO A 27 -6.83 10.53 -14.15
C PRO A 27 -5.97 9.67 -13.25
N MET A 28 -4.75 9.33 -13.68
CA MET A 28 -3.77 8.58 -12.89
C MET A 28 -3.42 9.28 -11.56
N VAL A 29 -3.14 10.58 -11.58
CA VAL A 29 -2.82 11.34 -10.37
C VAL A 29 -4.02 11.36 -9.41
N LYS A 30 -5.24 11.47 -9.93
CA LYS A 30 -6.46 11.44 -9.11
C LYS A 30 -6.68 10.05 -8.49
N ALA A 31 -6.51 8.98 -9.27
CA ALA A 31 -6.61 7.60 -8.79
C ALA A 31 -5.61 7.31 -7.67
N ILE A 32 -4.32 7.68 -7.85
CA ILE A 32 -3.28 7.52 -6.85
C ILE A 32 -3.62 8.28 -5.56
N ARG A 33 -4.02 9.55 -5.68
CA ARG A 33 -4.37 10.38 -4.51
C ARG A 33 -5.54 9.79 -3.72
N ARG A 34 -6.54 9.23 -4.42
CA ARG A 34 -7.67 8.53 -3.78
C ARG A 34 -7.22 7.27 -3.04
N ALA A 35 -6.29 6.53 -3.63
CA ALA A 35 -5.80 5.27 -3.07
C ALA A 35 -4.92 5.42 -1.83
N GLN A 36 -4.08 6.46 -1.80
CA GLN A 36 -3.01 6.61 -0.80
C GLN A 36 -3.49 6.52 0.66
N ALA A 37 -4.65 7.08 0.98
CA ALA A 37 -5.15 7.10 2.35
C ALA A 37 -5.63 5.72 2.85
N SER A 38 -5.86 4.80 1.92
CA SER A 38 -6.34 3.44 2.23
C SER A 38 -5.25 2.37 2.09
N VAL A 39 -4.03 2.75 1.66
CA VAL A 39 -2.89 1.84 1.54
C VAL A 39 -1.99 2.01 2.76
N VAL A 40 -1.72 0.91 3.43
CA VAL A 40 -0.94 0.88 4.68
C VAL A 40 0.36 0.11 4.51
N ASN A 41 1.34 0.45 5.35
CA ASN A 41 2.54 -0.38 5.52
C ASN A 41 2.27 -1.45 6.57
N ILE A 42 2.75 -2.65 6.32
CA ILE A 42 2.71 -3.78 7.26
C ILE A 42 4.13 -4.16 7.60
N ASN A 43 4.48 -4.08 8.89
CA ASN A 43 5.73 -4.56 9.44
C ASN A 43 5.48 -5.82 10.26
N SER A 44 6.24 -6.85 9.96
CA SER A 44 6.22 -8.13 10.67
C SER A 44 7.58 -8.41 11.28
N GLU A 45 7.60 -8.87 12.53
CA GLU A 45 8.83 -9.29 13.21
C GLU A 45 8.77 -10.78 13.50
N LYS A 46 9.87 -11.47 13.23
CA LYS A 46 10.08 -12.89 13.54
C LYS A 46 11.40 -13.06 14.27
N THR A 47 11.40 -13.84 15.33
CA THR A 47 12.63 -14.23 16.03
C THR A 47 13.11 -15.56 15.46
N ALA A 48 14.21 -15.53 14.73
CA ALA A 48 14.89 -16.76 14.28
C ALA A 48 15.95 -17.18 15.31
N PHE A 49 15.86 -18.41 15.76
CA PHE A 49 16.88 -19.05 16.57
C PHE A 49 17.81 -19.86 15.65
N ASP A 50 19.08 -19.48 15.64
CA ASP A 50 20.09 -20.26 14.90
C ASP A 50 20.35 -21.58 15.65
N ARG A 51 19.94 -22.70 15.07
CA ARG A 51 20.09 -24.04 15.69
C ARG A 51 21.44 -24.68 15.41
N ASP A 52 22.25 -24.10 14.51
CA ASP A 52 23.46 -24.73 13.99
C ASP A 52 24.78 -24.18 14.56
N THR A 53 24.76 -23.20 15.48
CA THR A 53 25.97 -22.71 16.11
C THR A 53 26.25 -23.42 17.43
N VAL A 54 27.43 -24.06 17.52
CA VAL A 54 27.95 -24.77 18.70
C VAL A 54 28.07 -23.83 19.93
N TYR A 55 28.04 -22.52 19.71
CA TYR A 55 28.00 -21.47 20.74
C TYR A 55 26.62 -20.77 20.70
N ASN A 56 25.58 -21.53 21.04
CA ASN A 56 24.23 -20.96 21.14
C ASN A 56 24.16 -20.03 22.36
N THR A 57 24.29 -18.72 22.16
CA THR A 57 24.14 -17.69 23.21
C THR A 57 22.69 -17.46 23.60
N GLY A 58 21.72 -18.21 23.04
CA GLY A 58 20.29 -18.05 23.30
C GLY A 58 19.66 -16.78 22.77
N ALA A 59 20.43 -15.91 22.13
CA ALA A 59 19.93 -14.66 21.56
C ALA A 59 19.31 -14.93 20.18
N GLY A 60 17.97 -14.90 20.08
CA GLY A 60 17.28 -14.95 18.81
C GLY A 60 17.59 -13.72 17.94
N ARG A 61 17.81 -13.94 16.63
CA ARG A 61 17.97 -12.86 15.67
C ARG A 61 16.58 -12.38 15.22
N LYS A 62 16.27 -11.10 15.39
CA LYS A 62 15.06 -10.50 14.82
C LYS A 62 15.19 -10.36 13.31
N ILE A 63 14.23 -10.89 12.58
CA ILE A 63 14.07 -10.73 11.15
C ILE A 63 12.82 -9.90 10.94
N ASN A 64 12.96 -8.79 10.23
CA ASN A 64 11.86 -7.90 9.90
C ASN A 64 11.39 -8.20 8.47
N GLY A 65 10.10 -8.46 8.30
CA GLY A 65 9.41 -8.49 7.03
C GLY A 65 8.63 -7.20 6.82
N MET A 66 8.39 -6.85 5.56
CA MET A 66 7.57 -5.72 5.21
C MET A 66 6.67 -6.03 4.02
N GLY A 67 5.51 -5.40 4.00
CA GLY A 67 4.56 -5.47 2.92
C GLY A 67 3.59 -4.30 2.97
N SER A 68 2.60 -4.36 2.13
CA SER A 68 1.49 -3.41 2.07
C SER A 68 0.17 -4.08 2.40
N GLY A 69 -0.83 -3.27 2.68
CA GLY A 69 -2.20 -3.72 2.88
C GLY A 69 -3.20 -2.68 2.43
N ILE A 70 -4.45 -3.08 2.32
CA ILE A 70 -5.56 -2.27 1.83
C ILE A 70 -6.64 -2.23 2.91
N ILE A 71 -7.03 -1.04 3.35
CA ILE A 71 -8.15 -0.86 4.27
C ILE A 71 -9.44 -1.12 3.51
N ILE A 72 -10.20 -2.14 3.92
CA ILE A 72 -11.45 -2.57 3.30
C ILE A 72 -12.69 -2.29 4.14
N ASP A 73 -12.50 -1.81 5.38
CA ASP A 73 -13.60 -1.45 6.29
C ASP A 73 -13.11 -0.36 7.26
N GLU A 74 -13.93 0.65 7.48
CA GLU A 74 -13.63 1.81 8.35
C GLU A 74 -13.28 1.43 9.79
N ARG A 75 -13.72 0.26 10.25
CA ARG A 75 -13.42 -0.29 11.57
C ARG A 75 -11.99 -0.82 11.67
N GLY A 76 -11.19 -0.80 10.57
CA GLY A 76 -9.77 -1.19 10.53
C GLY A 76 -9.52 -2.62 10.09
N TYR A 77 -10.40 -3.22 9.28
CA TYR A 77 -10.07 -4.46 8.58
C TYR A 77 -9.24 -4.15 7.35
N ILE A 78 -8.17 -4.91 7.18
CA ILE A 78 -7.17 -4.72 6.15
C ILE A 78 -6.94 -6.06 5.46
N VAL A 79 -6.94 -6.06 4.13
CA VAL A 79 -6.53 -7.20 3.32
C VAL A 79 -5.07 -7.07 2.94
N THR A 80 -4.36 -8.19 2.90
CA THR A 80 -2.95 -8.30 2.49
C THR A 80 -2.67 -9.72 2.02
N ASN A 81 -1.40 -10.02 1.65
CA ASN A 81 -0.99 -11.39 1.36
C ASN A 81 -0.74 -12.21 2.63
N GLN A 82 -0.99 -13.52 2.54
CA GLN A 82 -0.74 -14.44 3.63
C GLN A 82 0.76 -14.56 3.93
N HIS A 83 1.63 -14.56 2.91
CA HIS A 83 3.07 -14.65 3.12
C HIS A 83 3.65 -13.45 3.88
N VAL A 84 3.02 -12.25 3.80
CA VAL A 84 3.43 -11.05 4.55
C VAL A 84 3.26 -11.24 6.07
N ILE A 85 2.26 -12.05 6.47
CA ILE A 85 1.90 -12.26 7.87
C ILE A 85 2.25 -13.66 8.40
N SER A 86 3.01 -14.45 7.62
CA SER A 86 3.33 -15.84 7.97
C SER A 86 4.41 -15.93 9.02
N ASP A 87 4.21 -16.82 10.01
CA ASP A 87 5.22 -17.19 11.00
C ASP A 87 5.86 -15.98 11.73
N VAL A 88 5.06 -14.99 12.09
CA VAL A 88 5.52 -13.75 12.73
C VAL A 88 5.16 -13.73 14.21
N ASP A 89 6.04 -13.17 15.04
CA ASP A 89 5.83 -12.99 16.48
C ASP A 89 5.00 -11.74 16.78
N SER A 90 5.19 -10.68 15.97
CA SER A 90 4.43 -9.44 16.08
C SER A 90 4.10 -8.87 14.70
N LEU A 91 2.97 -8.17 14.64
CA LEU A 91 2.46 -7.53 13.44
C LEU A 91 2.03 -6.11 13.76
N SER A 92 2.52 -5.15 13.01
CA SER A 92 2.15 -3.75 13.13
C SER A 92 1.81 -3.14 11.79
N VAL A 93 0.93 -2.16 11.80
CA VAL A 93 0.45 -1.42 10.62
C VAL A 93 0.72 0.05 10.84
N THR A 94 1.36 0.69 9.86
CA THR A 94 1.57 2.14 9.85
C THR A 94 0.63 2.76 8.82
N LEU A 95 -0.18 3.71 9.28
CA LEU A 95 -1.13 4.48 8.47
C LEU A 95 -0.43 5.64 7.75
N ILE A 96 -1.14 6.29 6.83
CA ILE A 96 -0.62 7.45 6.07
C ILE A 96 -0.23 8.64 6.97
N ASP A 97 -0.86 8.80 8.13
CA ASP A 97 -0.54 9.84 9.11
C ASP A 97 0.70 9.52 9.97
N GLY A 98 1.36 8.38 9.71
CA GLY A 98 2.51 7.88 10.46
C GLY A 98 2.17 7.16 11.76
N SER A 99 0.89 7.09 12.15
CA SER A 99 0.48 6.35 13.34
C SER A 99 0.67 4.84 13.14
N THR A 100 1.19 4.16 14.17
CA THR A 100 1.44 2.71 14.12
C THR A 100 0.54 1.99 15.12
N HIS A 101 -0.11 0.93 14.65
CA HIS A 101 -1.06 0.13 15.40
C HIS A 101 -0.68 -1.34 15.35
N TYR A 102 -0.77 -2.04 16.49
CA TYR A 102 -0.66 -3.50 16.49
C TYR A 102 -1.85 -4.12 15.77
N ALA A 103 -1.58 -5.13 14.95
CA ALA A 103 -2.59 -5.84 14.19
C ALA A 103 -2.82 -7.25 14.74
N LYS A 104 -4.04 -7.73 14.59
CA LYS A 104 -4.44 -9.12 14.86
C LYS A 104 -4.81 -9.80 13.55
N ILE A 105 -4.35 -11.01 13.35
CA ILE A 105 -4.76 -11.86 12.24
C ILE A 105 -6.18 -12.33 12.52
N ILE A 106 -7.10 -12.08 11.58
CA ILE A 106 -8.51 -12.49 11.68
C ILE A 106 -8.72 -13.79 10.91
N SER A 107 -8.23 -13.86 9.67
CA SER A 107 -8.36 -15.04 8.80
C SER A 107 -7.30 -15.01 7.72
N TYR A 108 -7.01 -16.16 7.12
CA TYR A 108 -6.13 -16.25 5.95
C TYR A 108 -6.48 -17.45 5.07
N ASP A 109 -6.12 -17.34 3.81
CA ASP A 109 -6.20 -18.38 2.81
C ASP A 109 -4.82 -18.59 2.18
N ARG A 110 -4.18 -19.73 2.51
CA ARG A 110 -2.85 -20.08 1.96
C ARG A 110 -2.88 -20.40 0.48
N LYS A 111 -4.00 -20.91 -0.02
CA LYS A 111 -4.13 -21.31 -1.42
C LYS A 111 -4.13 -20.11 -2.34
N HIS A 112 -4.79 -19.01 -1.93
CA HIS A 112 -4.89 -17.78 -2.69
C HIS A 112 -3.92 -16.70 -2.19
N ASP A 113 -3.09 -17.02 -1.18
CA ASP A 113 -2.14 -16.10 -0.56
C ASP A 113 -2.80 -14.80 -0.06
N LEU A 114 -3.96 -14.92 0.57
CA LEU A 114 -4.72 -13.80 1.10
C LEU A 114 -4.82 -13.86 2.62
N ALA A 115 -4.88 -12.72 3.26
CA ALA A 115 -5.13 -12.61 4.69
C ALA A 115 -5.93 -11.36 5.02
N ILE A 116 -6.70 -11.44 6.11
CA ILE A 116 -7.39 -10.31 6.73
C ILE A 116 -6.79 -10.09 8.11
N ILE A 117 -6.33 -8.88 8.36
CA ILE A 117 -5.85 -8.42 9.65
C ILE A 117 -6.73 -7.29 10.16
N LYS A 118 -6.66 -7.01 11.46
CA LYS A 118 -7.48 -6.00 12.13
C LYS A 118 -6.62 -5.13 13.02
N ILE A 119 -6.74 -3.83 12.86
CA ILE A 119 -6.20 -2.82 13.77
C ILE A 119 -7.31 -2.11 14.54
N ASN A 120 -6.97 -1.54 15.69
CA ASN A 120 -7.84 -0.62 16.42
C ASN A 120 -7.31 0.81 16.23
N ALA A 121 -7.95 1.57 15.34
CA ALA A 121 -7.69 2.98 15.16
C ALA A 121 -8.72 3.83 15.92
N PRO A 122 -8.37 5.02 16.43
CA PRO A 122 -9.27 5.88 17.21
C PRO A 122 -10.34 6.57 16.37
N MET A 123 -10.22 6.55 15.06
CA MET A 123 -11.14 7.23 14.12
C MET A 123 -11.51 6.28 12.99
N PRO A 124 -12.67 6.47 12.33
CA PRO A 124 -13.00 5.75 11.10
C PRO A 124 -11.93 5.93 10.06
N LEU A 125 -11.50 4.83 9.43
CA LEU A 125 -10.47 4.82 8.41
C LEU A 125 -11.06 5.01 7.02
N GLN A 126 -10.28 5.59 6.12
CA GLN A 126 -10.69 5.69 4.71
C GLN A 126 -10.60 4.31 4.06
N VAL A 127 -11.71 3.88 3.46
CA VAL A 127 -11.85 2.58 2.80
C VAL A 127 -11.57 2.72 1.32
N MET A 128 -10.86 1.72 0.77
CA MET A 128 -10.62 1.59 -0.66
C MET A 128 -11.84 0.98 -1.35
N PRO A 129 -12.38 1.59 -2.40
CA PRO A 129 -13.44 0.97 -3.19
C PRO A 129 -12.91 -0.25 -3.94
N LEU A 130 -13.72 -1.31 -3.95
CA LEU A 130 -13.42 -2.53 -4.67
C LEU A 130 -14.07 -2.46 -6.06
N GLY A 131 -13.26 -2.63 -7.08
CA GLY A 131 -13.70 -2.75 -8.48
C GLY A 131 -14.00 -4.19 -8.86
N THR A 132 -14.15 -4.41 -10.14
CA THR A 132 -14.41 -5.73 -10.74
C THR A 132 -13.21 -6.14 -11.57
N SER A 133 -12.66 -7.34 -11.33
CA SER A 133 -11.54 -7.85 -12.12
C SER A 133 -11.97 -8.63 -13.37
N SER A 134 -13.24 -9.04 -13.46
CA SER A 134 -13.74 -9.84 -14.57
C SER A 134 -14.05 -9.05 -15.84
N ASP A 135 -14.08 -7.73 -15.77
CA ASP A 135 -14.32 -6.83 -16.90
C ASP A 135 -13.05 -6.12 -17.40
N LEU A 136 -11.90 -6.42 -16.80
CA LEU A 136 -10.61 -5.88 -17.24
C LEU A 136 -10.30 -6.23 -18.69
N MET A 137 -9.70 -5.27 -19.39
CA MET A 137 -9.31 -5.41 -20.80
C MET A 137 -7.79 -5.46 -20.95
N LEU A 138 -7.31 -6.24 -21.92
CA LEU A 138 -5.89 -6.18 -22.31
C LEU A 138 -5.52 -4.78 -22.79
N GLY A 139 -4.41 -4.26 -22.28
CA GLY A 139 -3.96 -2.90 -22.57
C GLY A 139 -4.56 -1.82 -21.65
N GLU A 140 -5.50 -2.19 -20.78
CA GLU A 140 -6.03 -1.26 -19.77
C GLU A 140 -4.95 -0.80 -18.82
N THR A 141 -4.91 0.52 -18.52
CA THR A 141 -3.94 1.08 -17.61
C THR A 141 -4.24 0.67 -16.18
N VAL A 142 -3.24 0.12 -15.51
CA VAL A 142 -3.30 -0.25 -14.09
C VAL A 142 -2.15 0.38 -13.32
N ILE A 143 -2.36 0.59 -12.03
CA ILE A 143 -1.41 1.26 -11.14
C ILE A 143 -1.25 0.39 -9.90
N THR A 144 0.00 0.11 -9.51
CA THR A 144 0.29 -0.49 -8.22
C THR A 144 0.63 0.59 -7.20
N VAL A 145 0.10 0.45 -6.00
CA VAL A 145 0.42 1.35 -4.89
C VAL A 145 0.89 0.51 -3.72
N GLY A 146 2.11 0.77 -3.25
CA GLY A 146 2.67 0.14 -2.07
C GLY A 146 3.14 1.18 -1.07
N ASN A 147 3.37 0.75 0.16
CA ASN A 147 3.93 1.60 1.21
C ASN A 147 5.04 0.84 1.96
N PRO A 148 6.17 0.50 1.29
CA PRO A 148 7.18 -0.41 1.84
C PRO A 148 7.84 0.09 3.13
N PHE A 149 7.90 1.40 3.35
CA PHE A 149 8.63 1.98 4.49
C PHE A 149 7.73 2.77 5.46
N GLY A 150 6.43 2.84 5.22
CA GLY A 150 5.49 3.54 6.09
C GLY A 150 5.51 5.08 5.99
N TYR A 151 6.42 5.66 5.20
CA TYR A 151 6.57 7.12 5.09
C TYR A 151 6.12 7.66 3.74
N THR A 152 6.44 6.96 2.66
CA THR A 152 6.15 7.37 1.28
C THR A 152 5.63 6.20 0.47
N HIS A 153 4.55 6.42 -0.26
CA HIS A 153 4.03 5.41 -1.18
C HIS A 153 4.99 5.22 -2.36
N SER A 154 5.20 3.97 -2.74
CA SER A 154 5.83 3.60 -4.00
C SER A 154 4.73 3.32 -5.02
N VAL A 155 4.76 4.03 -6.14
CA VAL A 155 3.74 3.92 -7.18
C VAL A 155 4.42 3.52 -8.48
N THR A 156 3.90 2.47 -9.11
CA THR A 156 4.28 2.11 -10.48
C THR A 156 3.04 1.95 -11.33
N SER A 157 3.16 2.14 -12.64
CA SER A 157 2.05 2.00 -13.56
C SER A 157 2.46 1.18 -14.78
N GLY A 158 1.49 0.52 -15.36
CA GLY A 158 1.64 -0.29 -16.54
C GLY A 158 0.28 -0.59 -17.15
N ILE A 159 0.19 -1.68 -17.87
CA ILE A 159 -1.05 -2.14 -18.49
C ILE A 159 -1.37 -3.59 -18.08
N VAL A 160 -2.59 -3.99 -18.25
CA VAL A 160 -2.97 -5.40 -18.20
C VAL A 160 -2.34 -6.10 -19.41
N SER A 161 -1.32 -6.92 -19.16
CA SER A 161 -0.57 -7.63 -20.21
C SER A 161 -1.16 -9.00 -20.52
N SER A 162 -1.83 -9.64 -19.53
CA SER A 162 -2.55 -10.90 -19.71
C SER A 162 -3.60 -11.06 -18.62
N LEU A 163 -4.65 -11.77 -18.94
CA LEU A 163 -5.71 -12.21 -18.02
C LEU A 163 -5.63 -13.73 -17.86
N SER A 164 -6.07 -14.21 -16.68
CA SER A 164 -6.13 -15.65 -16.37
C SER A 164 -4.79 -16.38 -16.48
N ARG A 165 -3.69 -15.74 -16.02
CA ARG A 165 -2.36 -16.35 -16.02
C ARG A 165 -2.20 -17.31 -14.85
N ASP A 166 -1.80 -18.55 -15.14
CA ASP A 166 -1.40 -19.53 -14.14
C ASP A 166 0.13 -19.51 -13.99
N VAL A 167 0.62 -19.46 -12.75
CA VAL A 167 2.05 -19.44 -12.42
C VAL A 167 2.34 -20.48 -11.34
N GLU A 168 3.25 -21.39 -11.62
CA GLU A 168 3.80 -22.31 -10.63
C GLU A 168 5.10 -21.72 -10.06
N VAL A 169 5.10 -21.45 -8.74
CA VAL A 169 6.27 -20.91 -8.04
C VAL A 169 7.21 -22.04 -7.61
N ASN A 170 6.64 -23.14 -7.13
CA ASN A 170 7.33 -24.37 -6.77
C ASN A 170 6.34 -25.55 -6.70
N GLU A 171 6.82 -26.79 -6.40
CA GLU A 171 5.97 -28.00 -6.33
C GLU A 171 4.78 -27.90 -5.35
N LYS A 172 4.79 -26.97 -4.40
CA LYS A 172 3.78 -26.82 -3.35
C LYS A 172 2.93 -25.56 -3.48
N GLN A 173 3.35 -24.60 -4.29
CA GLN A 173 2.70 -23.31 -4.40
C GLN A 173 2.59 -22.88 -5.87
N GLY A 174 1.37 -22.61 -6.28
CA GLY A 174 1.06 -22.02 -7.57
C GLY A 174 -0.12 -21.07 -7.43
N TYR A 175 -0.13 -20.08 -8.28
CA TYR A 175 -1.23 -19.11 -8.38
C TYR A 175 -2.00 -19.37 -9.66
N LYS A 176 -3.30 -19.26 -9.60
CA LYS A 176 -4.19 -19.42 -10.76
C LYS A 176 -4.98 -18.17 -11.03
N ASN A 177 -5.29 -17.96 -12.30
CA ASN A 177 -6.14 -16.86 -12.74
C ASN A 177 -5.58 -15.47 -12.34
N LEU A 178 -4.26 -15.28 -12.43
CA LEU A 178 -3.63 -14.00 -12.13
C LEU A 178 -3.84 -12.99 -13.25
N ILE A 179 -3.93 -11.71 -12.87
CA ILE A 179 -3.77 -10.57 -13.77
C ILE A 179 -2.27 -10.34 -13.94
N GLN A 180 -1.76 -10.43 -15.17
CA GLN A 180 -0.37 -10.07 -15.47
C GLN A 180 -0.31 -8.60 -15.89
N THR A 181 0.64 -7.87 -15.35
CA THR A 181 0.92 -6.47 -15.70
C THR A 181 2.42 -6.27 -15.90
N ASP A 182 2.80 -5.26 -16.68
CA ASP A 182 4.18 -4.77 -16.81
C ASP A 182 4.50 -3.64 -15.80
N ALA A 183 3.54 -3.24 -14.97
CA ALA A 183 3.81 -2.41 -13.81
C ALA A 183 4.81 -3.11 -12.88
N SER A 184 5.84 -2.39 -12.43
CA SER A 184 6.88 -3.00 -11.59
C SER A 184 6.34 -3.42 -10.23
N ILE A 185 6.38 -4.73 -9.96
CA ILE A 185 6.12 -5.30 -8.63
C ILE A 185 7.47 -5.52 -7.96
N ASN A 186 7.67 -4.91 -6.81
CA ASN A 186 8.91 -4.96 -6.04
C ASN A 186 8.62 -5.34 -4.58
N PRO A 187 9.61 -5.83 -3.82
CA PRO A 187 9.46 -6.04 -2.38
C PRO A 187 8.88 -4.82 -1.69
N GLY A 188 7.80 -5.03 -0.92
CA GLY A 188 7.05 -3.98 -0.25
C GLY A 188 5.74 -3.58 -0.95
N ASN A 189 5.55 -3.88 -2.25
CA ASN A 189 4.25 -3.73 -2.92
C ASN A 189 3.32 -4.93 -2.65
N SER A 190 3.87 -6.09 -2.25
CA SER A 190 3.08 -7.28 -1.93
C SER A 190 2.01 -6.96 -0.89
N GLY A 191 0.78 -7.39 -1.14
CA GLY A 191 -0.41 -7.08 -0.34
C GLY A 191 -1.04 -5.72 -0.61
N GLY A 192 -0.37 -4.85 -1.36
CA GLY A 192 -0.94 -3.58 -1.83
C GLY A 192 -1.87 -3.76 -3.03
N PRO A 193 -2.65 -2.72 -3.37
CA PRO A 193 -3.61 -2.79 -4.46
C PRO A 193 -2.98 -2.67 -5.84
N LEU A 194 -3.57 -3.38 -6.79
CA LEU A 194 -3.60 -3.03 -8.20
C LEU A 194 -4.91 -2.28 -8.46
N ILE A 195 -4.84 -1.04 -8.93
CA ILE A 195 -6.01 -0.18 -9.16
C ILE A 195 -6.15 0.19 -10.63
N ASN A 196 -7.39 0.45 -11.06
CA ASN A 196 -7.71 1.07 -12.34
C ASN A 196 -7.59 2.61 -12.29
N LEU A 197 -7.90 3.30 -13.38
CA LEU A 197 -7.84 4.77 -13.44
C LEU A 197 -8.97 5.46 -12.66
N GLU A 198 -10.04 4.75 -12.27
CA GLU A 198 -11.07 5.24 -11.35
C GLU A 198 -10.59 5.21 -9.89
N GLY A 199 -9.49 4.50 -9.61
CA GLY A 199 -8.94 4.30 -8.29
C GLY A 199 -9.60 3.17 -7.50
N ASP A 200 -10.26 2.24 -8.19
CA ASP A 200 -10.88 1.07 -7.60
C ASP A 200 -9.91 -0.12 -7.65
N VAL A 201 -9.93 -0.95 -6.60
CA VAL A 201 -9.08 -2.14 -6.50
C VAL A 201 -9.56 -3.22 -7.45
N VAL A 202 -8.73 -3.61 -8.41
CA VAL A 202 -8.99 -4.69 -9.36
C VAL A 202 -8.12 -5.94 -9.09
N GLY A 203 -7.15 -5.83 -8.19
CA GLY A 203 -6.29 -6.94 -7.78
C GLY A 203 -5.46 -6.61 -6.55
N ILE A 204 -4.76 -7.63 -6.03
CA ILE A 204 -3.80 -7.52 -4.93
C ILE A 204 -2.45 -7.98 -5.47
N ASN A 205 -1.42 -7.17 -5.28
CA ASN A 205 -0.06 -7.47 -5.74
C ASN A 205 0.54 -8.66 -4.96
N VAL A 206 1.21 -9.54 -5.66
CA VAL A 206 1.85 -10.73 -5.09
C VAL A 206 3.25 -10.92 -5.68
#